data_0f39b69877682276a68caca53f21a919
#
_entry.id   0f39b69877682276a68caca53f21a919
#
_cell.length_a   1.000
_cell.length_b   1.000
_cell.length_c   1.000
_cell.angle_alpha   90.00
_cell.angle_beta   90.00
_cell.angle_gamma   90.00
#
_symmetry.space_group_name_H-M   'P 1'
#
loop_
_entity.id
_entity.type
_entity.pdbx_description
1 polymer ?
#
loop_
_entity_poly.entity_id
_entity_poly.type
_entity_poly.pdbx_seq_one_letter_code
_entity_poly.pdbx_strand_id
1 'polypeptide(L)'
;MTHKTIVITGASDGIGAAAARRLRRSGENVVVVGRSESKTTAVAAELGADYFVADFADLSQVRALADKLRSEYPRIDVLANNAGGMFTKIHETADGNEITFQVNYLAPFLLTTQLMDVLVDSRATVVNTTSNSQKLLARVRVADLQNTAQRRPSTAYALTKLAIILFTKELHRRYHAVGLSAATFHPGYVDSNFGEASGSRFLAFMKHHVPVISGFTLTSEQGADQLVWLASSTPGADWTPGEYYSKGKVAKANRAAYDPELARELWDQTLAKIG
;
A
#
# COMPACT_ATOMS: atom_id res chain seq x y z
N MET A 1 -11.20 18.50 -18.91
CA MET A 1 -11.14 17.52 -17.80
C MET A 1 -10.01 17.97 -16.88
N THR A 2 -10.27 18.11 -15.58
CA THR A 2 -9.23 18.43 -14.61
C THR A 2 -8.39 17.18 -14.37
N HIS A 3 -7.07 17.27 -14.56
CA HIS A 3 -6.14 16.17 -14.26
C HIS A 3 -6.11 15.91 -12.77
N LYS A 4 -6.12 14.64 -12.37
CA LYS A 4 -5.98 14.23 -10.96
C LYS A 4 -4.52 14.37 -10.51
N THR A 5 -4.30 14.80 -9.27
CA THR A 5 -3.02 14.66 -8.59
C THR A 5 -2.98 13.31 -7.87
N ILE A 6 -2.07 12.43 -8.28
CA ILE A 6 -1.98 11.03 -7.83
C ILE A 6 -0.60 10.80 -7.20
N VAL A 7 -0.55 10.66 -5.89
CA VAL A 7 0.65 10.30 -5.14
C VAL A 7 0.77 8.79 -5.07
N ILE A 8 1.89 8.22 -5.53
CA ILE A 8 2.11 6.76 -5.55
C ILE A 8 3.36 6.42 -4.74
N THR A 9 3.19 5.72 -3.63
CA THR A 9 4.32 5.23 -2.85
C THR A 9 4.86 3.91 -3.40
N GLY A 10 6.18 3.69 -3.29
CA GLY A 10 6.83 2.55 -3.92
C GLY A 10 6.82 2.61 -5.45
N ALA A 11 6.81 3.82 -6.02
CA ALA A 11 6.71 4.06 -7.46
C ALA A 11 8.07 4.08 -8.18
N SER A 12 9.17 3.80 -7.48
CA SER A 12 10.51 3.73 -8.06
C SER A 12 10.81 2.39 -8.78
N ASP A 13 9.93 1.38 -8.64
CA ASP A 13 10.11 0.04 -9.25
C ASP A 13 8.77 -0.71 -9.33
N GLY A 14 8.75 -1.84 -10.03
CA GLY A 14 7.67 -2.82 -10.05
C GLY A 14 6.28 -2.24 -10.39
N ILE A 15 5.27 -2.65 -9.61
CA ILE A 15 3.86 -2.28 -9.81
C ILE A 15 3.65 -0.77 -9.74
N GLY A 16 4.29 -0.10 -8.77
CA GLY A 16 4.15 1.34 -8.59
C GLY A 16 4.70 2.14 -9.77
N ALA A 17 5.88 1.77 -10.30
CA ALA A 17 6.46 2.40 -11.46
C ALA A 17 5.61 2.16 -12.73
N ALA A 18 5.10 0.94 -12.91
CA ALA A 18 4.21 0.61 -14.02
C ALA A 18 2.89 1.42 -13.95
N ALA A 19 2.29 1.53 -12.78
CA ALA A 19 1.11 2.36 -12.56
C ALA A 19 1.38 3.85 -12.84
N ALA A 20 2.50 4.38 -12.35
CA ALA A 20 2.92 5.76 -12.58
C ALA A 20 3.04 6.07 -14.07
N ARG A 21 3.70 5.19 -14.85
CA ARG A 21 3.81 5.33 -16.30
C ARG A 21 2.46 5.37 -17.01
N ARG A 22 1.56 4.49 -16.63
CA ARG A 22 0.23 4.39 -17.26
C ARG A 22 -0.64 5.59 -16.94
N LEU A 23 -0.68 6.01 -15.69
CA LEU A 23 -1.45 7.18 -15.25
C LEU A 23 -0.90 8.47 -15.87
N ARG A 24 0.43 8.63 -15.94
CA ARG A 24 1.06 9.76 -16.62
C ARG A 24 0.73 9.80 -18.10
N ARG A 25 0.76 8.65 -18.79
CA ARG A 25 0.35 8.56 -20.21
C ARG A 25 -1.12 8.90 -20.44
N SER A 26 -1.98 8.70 -19.44
CA SER A 26 -3.39 9.10 -19.47
C SER A 26 -3.59 10.59 -19.15
N GLY A 27 -2.51 11.35 -18.93
CA GLY A 27 -2.54 12.79 -18.70
C GLY A 27 -2.62 13.18 -17.21
N GLU A 28 -2.61 12.23 -16.28
CA GLU A 28 -2.70 12.55 -14.85
C GLU A 28 -1.41 13.17 -14.30
N ASN A 29 -1.54 14.01 -13.28
CA ASN A 29 -0.40 14.54 -12.53
C ASN A 29 0.06 13.52 -11.50
N VAL A 30 1.18 12.84 -11.79
CA VAL A 30 1.71 11.77 -10.94
C VAL A 30 2.86 12.28 -10.09
N VAL A 31 2.84 11.99 -8.80
CA VAL A 31 3.92 12.24 -7.84
C VAL A 31 4.54 10.91 -7.45
N VAL A 32 5.83 10.75 -7.73
CA VAL A 32 6.59 9.51 -7.53
C VAL A 32 7.22 9.50 -6.14
N VAL A 33 6.84 8.57 -5.28
CA VAL A 33 7.50 8.40 -3.97
C VAL A 33 8.23 7.06 -3.93
N GLY A 34 9.51 7.07 -3.57
CA GLY A 34 10.33 5.86 -3.48
C GLY A 34 11.43 5.97 -2.43
N ARG A 35 12.03 4.84 -2.06
CA ARG A 35 13.11 4.78 -1.07
C ARG A 35 14.50 5.05 -1.69
N SER A 36 14.75 4.49 -2.87
CA SER A 36 16.03 4.64 -3.56
C SER A 36 16.04 5.94 -4.35
N GLU A 37 16.89 6.88 -3.97
CA GLU A 37 17.02 8.16 -4.67
C GLU A 37 17.28 7.96 -6.15
N SER A 38 18.27 7.14 -6.52
CA SER A 38 18.64 6.91 -7.92
C SER A 38 17.52 6.31 -8.76
N LYS A 39 16.77 5.33 -8.20
CA LYS A 39 15.62 4.73 -8.93
C LYS A 39 14.43 5.71 -9.00
N THR A 40 14.19 6.46 -7.92
CA THR A 40 13.06 7.39 -7.85
C THR A 40 13.24 8.54 -8.81
N THR A 41 14.43 9.14 -8.84
CA THR A 41 14.79 10.23 -9.77
C THR A 41 14.76 9.76 -11.22
N ALA A 42 15.22 8.52 -11.50
CA ALA A 42 15.19 7.97 -12.87
C ALA A 42 13.75 7.84 -13.40
N VAL A 43 12.83 7.28 -12.58
CA VAL A 43 11.42 7.16 -12.98
C VAL A 43 10.77 8.54 -13.09
N ALA A 44 11.03 9.45 -12.17
CA ALA A 44 10.49 10.79 -12.20
C ALA A 44 10.95 11.56 -13.47
N ALA A 45 12.24 11.48 -13.81
CA ALA A 45 12.79 12.09 -15.01
C ALA A 45 12.18 11.50 -16.29
N GLU A 46 12.00 10.18 -16.35
CA GLU A 46 11.32 9.49 -17.46
C GLU A 46 9.90 10.05 -17.69
N LEU A 47 9.20 10.37 -16.61
CA LEU A 47 7.79 10.76 -16.63
C LEU A 47 7.59 12.30 -16.71
N GLY A 48 8.65 13.09 -16.50
CA GLY A 48 8.51 14.52 -16.24
C GLY A 48 7.59 14.77 -15.04
N ALA A 49 7.80 14.02 -13.95
CA ALA A 49 6.97 14.04 -12.76
C ALA A 49 7.75 14.51 -11.54
N ASP A 50 7.04 15.07 -10.57
CA ASP A 50 7.61 15.39 -9.27
C ASP A 50 7.91 14.10 -8.48
N TYR A 51 8.89 14.19 -7.57
CA TYR A 51 9.26 13.03 -6.76
C TYR A 51 9.67 13.40 -5.33
N PHE A 52 9.53 12.43 -4.45
CA PHE A 52 10.03 12.49 -3.08
C PHE A 52 10.76 11.19 -2.73
N VAL A 53 11.80 11.33 -1.92
CA VAL A 53 12.55 10.18 -1.38
C VAL A 53 12.20 10.05 0.10
N ALA A 54 11.72 8.86 0.49
CA ALA A 54 11.43 8.53 1.89
C ALA A 54 11.58 7.04 2.15
N ASP A 55 12.29 6.68 3.22
CA ASP A 55 12.35 5.29 3.70
C ASP A 55 11.26 5.06 4.75
N PHE A 56 10.34 4.15 4.45
CA PHE A 56 9.24 3.80 5.35
C PHE A 56 9.69 2.95 6.56
N ALA A 57 10.96 2.55 6.59
CA ALA A 57 11.59 2.00 7.79
C ALA A 57 11.99 3.07 8.84
N ASP A 58 11.75 4.35 8.53
CA ASP A 58 11.99 5.51 9.37
C ASP A 58 10.72 6.40 9.36
N LEU A 59 9.96 6.39 10.46
CA LEU A 59 8.70 7.15 10.57
C LEU A 59 8.94 8.67 10.55
N SER A 60 10.12 9.16 10.91
CA SER A 60 10.45 10.59 10.81
C SER A 60 10.46 11.05 9.36
N GLN A 61 10.98 10.22 8.44
CA GLN A 61 10.94 10.51 6.99
C GLN A 61 9.51 10.45 6.43
N VAL A 62 8.66 9.58 6.97
CA VAL A 62 7.23 9.53 6.59
C VAL A 62 6.51 10.81 7.02
N ARG A 63 6.79 11.34 8.22
CA ARG A 63 6.25 12.62 8.68
C ARG A 63 6.73 13.77 7.80
N ALA A 64 8.05 13.85 7.55
CA ALA A 64 8.62 14.86 6.67
C ALA A 64 8.04 14.79 5.23
N LEU A 65 7.77 13.59 4.72
CA LEU A 65 7.09 13.41 3.44
C LEU A 65 5.65 13.96 3.49
N ALA A 66 4.89 13.66 4.54
CA ALA A 66 3.53 14.17 4.70
C ALA A 66 3.51 15.71 4.75
N ASP A 67 4.44 16.32 5.49
CA ASP A 67 4.55 17.79 5.58
C ASP A 67 4.88 18.44 4.24
N LYS A 68 5.80 17.85 3.46
CA LYS A 68 6.12 18.31 2.11
C LYS A 68 4.93 18.18 1.16
N LEU A 69 4.28 17.00 1.15
CA LEU A 69 3.10 16.78 0.31
C LEU A 69 1.99 17.77 0.64
N ARG A 70 1.73 18.05 1.92
CA ARG A 70 0.72 19.02 2.37
C ARG A 70 1.07 20.43 1.93
N SER A 71 2.35 20.83 1.99
CA SER A 71 2.79 22.19 1.62
C SER A 71 2.80 22.41 0.10
N GLU A 72 3.13 21.38 -0.68
CA GLU A 72 3.31 21.51 -2.14
C GLU A 72 2.01 21.18 -2.91
N TYR A 73 1.14 20.33 -2.34
CA TYR A 73 -0.10 19.89 -2.99
C TYR A 73 -1.34 20.23 -2.16
N PRO A 74 -1.98 21.37 -2.43
CA PRO A 74 -3.23 21.74 -1.75
C PRO A 74 -4.39 20.80 -2.12
N ARG A 75 -4.20 19.98 -3.15
CA ARG A 75 -5.14 18.95 -3.60
C ARG A 75 -4.42 17.65 -3.95
N ILE A 76 -4.84 16.56 -3.34
CA ILE A 76 -4.42 15.19 -3.65
C ILE A 76 -5.68 14.38 -3.96
N ASP A 77 -5.90 14.04 -5.20
CA ASP A 77 -7.09 13.29 -5.62
C ASP A 77 -6.97 11.80 -5.33
N VAL A 78 -5.73 11.26 -5.36
CA VAL A 78 -5.47 9.85 -5.05
C VAL A 78 -4.18 9.70 -4.25
N LEU A 79 -4.27 8.98 -3.13
CA LEU A 79 -3.12 8.46 -2.40
C LEU A 79 -3.04 6.94 -2.59
N ALA A 80 -2.06 6.47 -3.35
CA ALA A 80 -1.81 5.07 -3.57
C ALA A 80 -0.70 4.56 -2.62
N ASN A 81 -1.10 3.95 -1.52
CA ASN A 81 -0.23 3.25 -0.59
C ASN A 81 0.17 1.90 -1.19
N ASN A 82 1.18 1.93 -2.07
CA ASN A 82 1.67 0.76 -2.76
C ASN A 82 3.04 0.30 -2.24
N ALA A 83 3.79 1.16 -1.57
CA ALA A 83 5.06 0.77 -0.94
C ALA A 83 4.85 -0.41 0.02
N GLY A 84 5.78 -1.36 -0.01
CA GLY A 84 5.74 -2.53 0.86
C GLY A 84 6.66 -3.63 0.39
N GLY A 85 6.88 -4.62 1.25
CA GLY A 85 7.77 -5.73 0.96
C GLY A 85 7.55 -6.92 1.91
N MET A 86 8.11 -8.06 1.55
CA MET A 86 8.27 -9.20 2.45
C MET A 86 9.73 -9.27 2.87
N PHE A 87 10.00 -8.93 4.13
CA PHE A 87 11.35 -8.95 4.70
C PHE A 87 11.62 -10.33 5.27
N THR A 88 12.67 -11.00 4.79
CA THR A 88 13.04 -12.34 5.25
C THR A 88 13.87 -12.32 6.52
N LYS A 89 14.58 -11.22 6.77
CA LYS A 89 15.28 -10.96 8.02
C LYS A 89 14.41 -10.03 8.85
N ILE A 90 13.77 -10.60 9.87
CA ILE A 90 13.04 -9.81 10.87
C ILE A 90 14.08 -9.05 11.70
N HIS A 91 13.92 -7.75 11.79
CA HIS A 91 14.71 -6.87 12.64
C HIS A 91 13.84 -5.70 13.09
N GLU A 92 14.26 -5.05 14.14
CA GLU A 92 13.64 -3.86 14.67
C GLU A 92 14.14 -2.62 13.93
N THR A 93 13.25 -1.70 13.62
CA THR A 93 13.59 -0.39 13.04
C THR A 93 14.08 0.57 14.12
N ALA A 94 14.58 1.74 13.72
CA ALA A 94 14.96 2.80 14.66
C ALA A 94 13.78 3.28 15.53
N ASP A 95 12.54 3.10 15.06
CA ASP A 95 11.29 3.44 15.78
C ASP A 95 10.82 2.33 16.74
N GLY A 96 11.58 1.24 16.91
CA GLY A 96 11.25 0.13 17.82
C GLY A 96 10.14 -0.79 17.28
N ASN A 97 9.93 -0.84 15.97
CA ASN A 97 8.93 -1.69 15.35
C ASN A 97 9.56 -2.79 14.48
N GLU A 98 8.87 -3.92 14.36
CA GLU A 98 9.28 -4.93 13.38
C GLU A 98 9.15 -4.35 11.96
N ILE A 99 10.18 -4.55 11.14
CA ILE A 99 10.35 -3.93 9.82
C ILE A 99 9.16 -4.17 8.88
N THR A 100 8.58 -5.39 8.84
CA THR A 100 7.45 -5.70 7.96
C THR A 100 6.19 -4.97 8.42
N PHE A 101 5.97 -4.90 9.72
CA PHE A 101 4.84 -4.19 10.31
C PHE A 101 4.96 -2.69 10.07
N GLN A 102 6.15 -2.13 10.28
CA GLN A 102 6.35 -0.71 10.08
C GLN A 102 6.18 -0.31 8.61
N VAL A 103 6.91 -0.94 7.70
CA VAL A 103 6.89 -0.55 6.28
C VAL A 103 5.55 -0.81 5.61
N ASN A 104 4.91 -1.96 5.92
CA ASN A 104 3.68 -2.34 5.23
C ASN A 104 2.40 -1.76 5.84
N TYR A 105 2.42 -1.39 7.13
CA TYR A 105 1.22 -0.96 7.82
C TYR A 105 1.36 0.38 8.55
N LEU A 106 2.33 0.54 9.46
CA LEU A 106 2.44 1.78 10.25
C LEU A 106 2.74 3.00 9.38
N ALA A 107 3.65 2.88 8.43
CA ALA A 107 4.05 3.99 7.56
C ALA A 107 2.89 4.45 6.64
N PRO A 108 2.17 3.56 5.90
CA PRO A 108 1.02 3.99 5.12
C PRO A 108 -0.14 4.50 6.00
N PHE A 109 -0.33 3.97 7.21
CA PHE A 109 -1.29 4.49 8.17
C PHE A 109 -0.91 5.93 8.58
N LEU A 110 0.34 6.15 9.01
CA LEU A 110 0.86 7.45 9.41
C LEU A 110 0.74 8.47 8.26
N LEU A 111 1.22 8.12 7.07
CA LEU A 111 1.14 9.02 5.90
C LEU A 111 -0.30 9.43 5.61
N THR A 112 -1.23 8.47 5.61
CA THR A 112 -2.65 8.73 5.33
C THR A 112 -3.27 9.62 6.40
N THR A 113 -3.01 9.35 7.69
CA THR A 113 -3.59 10.12 8.78
C THR A 113 -3.00 11.53 8.89
N GLN A 114 -1.73 11.71 8.57
CA GLN A 114 -1.07 13.03 8.51
C GLN A 114 -1.58 13.90 7.34
N LEU A 115 -2.06 13.29 6.27
CA LEU A 115 -2.63 13.99 5.10
C LEU A 115 -4.16 14.07 5.15
N MET A 116 -4.81 13.69 6.25
CA MET A 116 -6.25 13.49 6.30
C MET A 116 -7.04 14.75 5.96
N ASP A 117 -6.60 15.92 6.39
CA ASP A 117 -7.18 17.21 6.06
C ASP A 117 -7.23 17.43 4.54
N VAL A 118 -6.07 17.34 3.87
CA VAL A 118 -5.97 17.49 2.40
C VAL A 118 -6.79 16.42 1.68
N LEU A 119 -6.75 15.16 2.14
CA LEU A 119 -7.47 14.05 1.52
C LEU A 119 -9.00 14.22 1.62
N VAL A 120 -9.50 14.69 2.75
CA VAL A 120 -10.94 14.96 2.96
C VAL A 120 -11.38 16.16 2.12
N ASP A 121 -10.64 17.26 2.15
CA ASP A 121 -10.95 18.47 1.36
C ASP A 121 -10.94 18.19 -0.15
N SER A 122 -10.05 17.29 -0.59
CA SER A 122 -9.95 16.85 -1.99
C SER A 122 -11.03 15.83 -2.38
N ARG A 123 -11.80 15.28 -1.44
CA ARG A 123 -12.65 14.09 -1.64
C ARG A 123 -11.86 12.93 -2.26
N ALA A 124 -10.68 12.70 -1.72
CA ALA A 124 -9.68 11.81 -2.30
C ALA A 124 -10.09 10.33 -2.29
N THR A 125 -9.40 9.59 -3.13
CA THR A 125 -9.38 8.12 -3.10
C THR A 125 -8.08 7.62 -2.46
N VAL A 126 -8.18 6.80 -1.42
CA VAL A 126 -7.04 6.07 -0.85
C VAL A 126 -7.05 4.63 -1.35
N VAL A 127 -6.01 4.25 -2.11
CA VAL A 127 -5.86 2.90 -2.67
C VAL A 127 -4.73 2.17 -1.96
N ASN A 128 -5.03 1.06 -1.31
CA ASN A 128 -4.07 0.31 -0.52
C ASN A 128 -3.73 -1.05 -1.17
N THR A 129 -2.43 -1.33 -1.36
CA THR A 129 -1.96 -2.61 -1.89
C THR A 129 -1.86 -3.67 -0.80
N THR A 130 -2.67 -4.72 -0.91
CA THR A 130 -2.65 -5.89 -0.02
C THR A 130 -2.19 -7.17 -0.74
N SER A 131 -2.42 -8.33 -0.12
CA SER A 131 -2.07 -9.65 -0.69
C SER A 131 -3.08 -10.71 -0.29
N ASN A 132 -3.24 -11.73 -1.12
CA ASN A 132 -3.98 -12.94 -0.80
C ASN A 132 -3.38 -13.76 0.36
N SER A 133 -2.13 -13.51 0.76
CA SER A 133 -1.49 -14.16 1.91
C SER A 133 -2.31 -14.04 3.21
N GLN A 134 -3.08 -12.94 3.37
CA GLN A 134 -3.96 -12.74 4.52
C GLN A 134 -5.03 -13.85 4.68
N LYS A 135 -5.38 -14.56 3.61
CA LYS A 135 -6.34 -15.67 3.64
C LYS A 135 -5.79 -16.92 4.35
N LEU A 136 -4.48 -17.02 4.50
CA LEU A 136 -3.81 -18.15 5.17
C LEU A 136 -3.86 -18.05 6.70
N LEU A 137 -4.29 -16.92 7.24
CA LEU A 137 -4.39 -16.70 8.66
C LEU A 137 -5.64 -17.38 9.23
N ALA A 138 -5.47 -18.02 10.40
CA ALA A 138 -6.56 -18.56 11.19
C ALA A 138 -7.26 -17.46 12.00
N ARG A 139 -7.56 -17.70 13.27
CA ARG A 139 -8.12 -16.68 14.18
C ARG A 139 -7.07 -15.61 14.48
N VAL A 140 -7.43 -14.32 14.32
CA VAL A 140 -6.56 -13.16 14.52
C VAL A 140 -7.16 -12.22 15.55
N ARG A 141 -6.32 -11.71 16.47
CA ARG A 141 -6.61 -10.66 17.44
C ARG A 141 -5.70 -9.46 17.16
N VAL A 142 -6.01 -8.29 17.71
CA VAL A 142 -5.18 -7.08 17.55
C VAL A 142 -3.75 -7.32 18.02
N ALA A 143 -3.57 -7.99 19.16
CA ALA A 143 -2.24 -8.35 19.65
C ALA A 143 -1.41 -9.18 18.66
N ASP A 144 -2.06 -10.04 17.85
CA ASP A 144 -1.37 -10.82 16.81
C ASP A 144 -0.90 -9.93 15.65
N LEU A 145 -1.68 -8.90 15.31
CA LEU A 145 -1.34 -7.94 14.26
C LEU A 145 -0.16 -7.05 14.64
N GLN A 146 -0.01 -6.72 15.93
CA GLN A 146 1.06 -5.85 16.43
C GLN A 146 2.33 -6.60 16.84
N ASN A 147 2.25 -7.89 17.17
CA ASN A 147 3.38 -8.72 17.63
C ASN A 147 3.97 -9.55 16.49
N THR A 148 4.28 -8.91 15.36
CA THR A 148 4.85 -9.58 14.19
C THR A 148 6.29 -10.01 14.37
N ALA A 149 7.05 -9.38 15.27
CA ALA A 149 8.46 -9.67 15.55
C ALA A 149 8.72 -11.13 15.98
N GLN A 150 7.75 -11.75 16.65
CA GLN A 150 7.85 -13.15 17.12
C GLN A 150 7.31 -14.16 16.10
N ARG A 151 6.95 -13.72 14.90
CA ARG A 151 6.34 -14.55 13.87
C ARG A 151 7.35 -14.92 12.79
N ARG A 152 7.04 -15.98 12.03
CA ARG A 152 7.77 -16.27 10.79
C ARG A 152 7.55 -15.13 9.78
N PRO A 153 8.54 -14.78 8.93
CA PRO A 153 8.41 -13.69 7.96
C PRO A 153 7.13 -13.75 7.10
N SER A 154 6.75 -14.94 6.65
CA SER A 154 5.52 -15.12 5.86
C SER A 154 4.24 -14.84 6.66
N THR A 155 4.23 -15.19 7.95
CA THR A 155 3.10 -14.91 8.85
C THR A 155 3.05 -13.42 9.19
N ALA A 156 4.18 -12.79 9.51
CA ALA A 156 4.29 -11.34 9.73
C ALA A 156 3.76 -10.58 8.51
N TYR A 157 4.21 -10.95 7.32
CA TYR A 157 3.70 -10.37 6.07
C TYR A 157 2.18 -10.55 5.91
N ALA A 158 1.65 -11.76 6.14
CA ALA A 158 0.22 -12.02 6.02
C ALA A 158 -0.61 -11.20 7.02
N LEU A 159 -0.12 -11.03 8.26
CA LEU A 159 -0.75 -10.19 9.29
C LEU A 159 -0.80 -8.72 8.87
N THR A 160 0.31 -8.17 8.33
CA THR A 160 0.31 -6.77 7.85
C THR A 160 -0.64 -6.57 6.67
N LYS A 161 -0.78 -7.57 5.79
CA LYS A 161 -1.71 -7.49 4.66
C LYS A 161 -3.19 -7.63 5.07
N LEU A 162 -3.47 -8.27 6.21
CA LEU A 162 -4.78 -8.22 6.85
C LEU A 162 -5.01 -6.85 7.53
N ALA A 163 -4.00 -6.33 8.24
CA ALA A 163 -4.06 -5.01 8.90
C ALA A 163 -4.40 -3.90 7.90
N ILE A 164 -3.85 -3.93 6.68
CA ILE A 164 -4.17 -3.00 5.60
C ILE A 164 -5.65 -3.09 5.17
N ILE A 165 -6.25 -4.28 5.13
CA ILE A 165 -7.69 -4.42 4.81
C ILE A 165 -8.54 -3.83 5.93
N LEU A 166 -8.22 -4.13 7.20
CA LEU A 166 -8.89 -3.57 8.37
C LEU A 166 -8.78 -2.04 8.40
N PHE A 167 -7.60 -1.50 8.15
CA PHE A 167 -7.35 -0.07 8.00
C PHE A 167 -8.24 0.55 6.91
N THR A 168 -8.31 -0.05 5.73
CA THR A 168 -9.13 0.45 4.61
C THR A 168 -10.61 0.49 4.97
N LYS A 169 -11.13 -0.56 5.62
CA LYS A 169 -12.53 -0.63 6.05
C LYS A 169 -12.85 0.40 7.13
N GLU A 170 -11.96 0.58 8.11
CA GLU A 170 -12.14 1.57 9.16
C GLU A 170 -11.99 3.01 8.62
N LEU A 171 -11.07 3.25 7.68
CA LEU A 171 -10.94 4.51 6.97
C LEU A 171 -12.24 4.86 6.23
N HIS A 172 -12.81 3.91 5.49
CA HIS A 172 -14.10 4.07 4.83
C HIS A 172 -15.21 4.38 5.84
N ARG A 173 -15.32 3.61 6.93
CA ARG A 173 -16.34 3.80 7.96
C ARG A 173 -16.28 5.19 8.59
N ARG A 174 -15.09 5.73 8.83
CA ARG A 174 -14.88 7.03 9.48
C ARG A 174 -15.08 8.22 8.55
N TYR A 175 -14.66 8.12 7.29
CA TYR A 175 -14.50 9.29 6.44
C TYR A 175 -15.29 9.26 5.12
N HIS A 176 -15.99 8.16 4.80
CA HIS A 176 -16.76 8.10 3.55
C HIS A 176 -17.89 9.16 3.51
N ALA A 177 -18.56 9.39 4.63
CA ALA A 177 -19.64 10.38 4.73
C ALA A 177 -19.18 11.83 4.47
N VAL A 178 -17.89 12.11 4.64
CA VAL A 178 -17.28 13.42 4.35
C VAL A 178 -16.58 13.45 2.99
N GLY A 179 -16.76 12.41 2.18
CA GLY A 179 -16.36 12.38 0.76
C GLY A 179 -15.11 11.57 0.44
N LEU A 180 -14.36 11.07 1.44
CA LEU A 180 -13.20 10.22 1.18
C LEU A 180 -13.63 8.82 0.75
N SER A 181 -13.02 8.30 -0.30
CA SER A 181 -13.20 6.93 -0.75
C SER A 181 -11.96 6.09 -0.48
N ALA A 182 -12.12 4.83 -0.11
CA ALA A 182 -11.01 3.94 0.14
C ALA A 182 -11.24 2.57 -0.50
N ALA A 183 -10.20 1.93 -1.02
CA ALA A 183 -10.23 0.57 -1.51
C ALA A 183 -8.90 -0.13 -1.24
N THR A 184 -8.95 -1.46 -1.15
CA THR A 184 -7.74 -2.27 -1.12
C THR A 184 -7.78 -3.34 -2.20
N PHE A 185 -6.62 -3.70 -2.75
CA PHE A 185 -6.55 -4.68 -3.83
C PHE A 185 -5.35 -5.62 -3.70
N HIS A 186 -5.50 -6.83 -4.24
CA HIS A 186 -4.41 -7.77 -4.44
C HIS A 186 -3.97 -7.74 -5.91
N PRO A 187 -2.69 -7.43 -6.20
CA PRO A 187 -2.20 -7.26 -7.57
C PRO A 187 -2.05 -8.57 -8.36
N GLY A 188 -2.21 -9.72 -7.72
CA GLY A 188 -1.86 -11.01 -8.27
C GLY A 188 -0.47 -11.47 -7.81
N TYR A 189 0.00 -12.57 -8.37
CA TYR A 189 1.37 -13.04 -8.16
C TYR A 189 2.26 -12.38 -9.21
N VAL A 190 2.90 -11.27 -8.84
CA VAL A 190 3.71 -10.46 -9.75
C VAL A 190 5.17 -10.86 -9.63
N ASP A 191 5.83 -11.13 -10.77
CA ASP A 191 7.27 -11.25 -10.84
C ASP A 191 7.90 -9.86 -10.78
N SER A 192 8.18 -9.43 -9.57
CA SER A 192 8.81 -8.13 -9.28
C SER A 192 10.03 -8.38 -8.37
N ASN A 193 10.94 -7.40 -8.32
CA ASN A 193 12.07 -7.38 -7.39
C ASN A 193 11.67 -7.33 -5.90
N PHE A 194 10.39 -7.59 -5.62
CA PHE A 194 9.77 -7.65 -4.30
C PHE A 194 10.49 -8.61 -3.32
N GLY A 195 11.16 -9.65 -3.87
CA GLY A 195 11.95 -10.61 -3.09
C GLY A 195 13.47 -10.36 -3.10
N GLU A 196 14.00 -9.58 -4.05
CA GLU A 196 15.45 -9.34 -4.15
C GLU A 196 15.94 -8.39 -3.05
N ALA A 197 15.15 -7.38 -2.70
CA ALA A 197 15.43 -6.50 -1.55
C ALA A 197 15.45 -7.26 -0.20
N SER A 198 14.85 -8.45 -0.15
CA SER A 198 14.79 -9.31 1.04
C SER A 198 15.88 -10.38 1.11
N GLY A 199 16.71 -10.56 0.07
CA GLY A 199 17.71 -11.63 0.00
C GLY A 199 17.09 -13.04 0.07
N SER A 200 15.84 -13.20 -0.34
CA SER A 200 15.10 -14.44 -0.18
C SER A 200 15.53 -15.51 -1.18
N ARG A 201 16.47 -16.35 -0.75
CA ARG A 201 16.81 -17.62 -1.43
C ARG A 201 15.58 -18.54 -1.60
N PHE A 202 14.54 -18.37 -0.75
CA PHE A 202 13.30 -19.13 -0.82
C PHE A 202 12.44 -18.71 -2.03
N LEU A 203 12.30 -17.40 -2.31
CA LEU A 203 11.61 -16.91 -3.50
C LEU A 203 12.38 -17.26 -4.78
N ALA A 204 13.71 -17.17 -4.75
CA ALA A 204 14.56 -17.64 -5.83
C ALA A 204 14.44 -19.16 -6.05
N PHE A 205 14.38 -19.93 -4.95
CA PHE A 205 14.15 -21.38 -4.98
C PHE A 205 12.75 -21.73 -5.51
N MET A 206 11.71 -21.02 -5.09
CA MET A 206 10.34 -21.21 -5.59
C MET A 206 10.25 -20.87 -7.08
N LYS A 207 10.90 -19.82 -7.56
CA LYS A 207 10.98 -19.49 -8.99
C LYS A 207 11.63 -20.62 -9.80
N HIS A 208 12.63 -21.29 -9.24
CA HIS A 208 13.47 -22.26 -9.98
C HIS A 208 12.96 -23.70 -9.91
N HIS A 209 12.22 -24.07 -8.87
CA HIS A 209 11.86 -25.47 -8.57
C HIS A 209 10.37 -25.78 -8.64
N VAL A 210 9.49 -24.79 -8.89
CA VAL A 210 8.05 -25.03 -9.05
C VAL A 210 7.59 -24.52 -10.42
N PRO A 211 7.74 -25.34 -11.48
CA PRO A 211 7.38 -24.96 -12.85
C PRO A 211 5.92 -24.51 -13.02
N VAL A 212 5.03 -24.98 -12.14
CA VAL A 212 3.60 -24.59 -12.12
C VAL A 212 3.39 -23.12 -11.77
N ILE A 213 4.34 -22.48 -11.08
CA ILE A 213 4.23 -21.06 -10.69
C ILE A 213 4.72 -20.15 -11.83
N SER A 214 5.65 -20.58 -12.64
CA SER A 214 6.20 -19.76 -13.74
C SER A 214 5.19 -19.40 -14.83
N GLY A 215 4.12 -20.19 -15.00
CA GLY A 215 3.03 -19.91 -15.94
C GLY A 215 1.90 -19.01 -15.38
N PHE A 216 1.95 -18.66 -14.08
CA PHE A 216 0.93 -17.86 -13.39
C PHE A 216 1.45 -16.55 -12.80
N THR A 217 2.71 -16.22 -13.01
CA THR A 217 3.26 -14.94 -12.56
C THR A 217 2.91 -13.83 -13.56
N LEU A 218 2.38 -12.73 -13.00
CA LEU A 218 2.06 -11.53 -13.76
C LEU A 218 3.31 -10.65 -13.90
N THR A 219 3.37 -9.89 -14.99
CA THR A 219 4.34 -8.79 -15.11
C THR A 219 3.96 -7.63 -14.17
N SER A 220 4.89 -6.71 -13.92
CA SER A 220 4.59 -5.48 -13.17
C SER A 220 3.50 -4.64 -13.83
N GLU A 221 3.44 -4.62 -15.17
CA GLU A 221 2.39 -3.95 -15.94
C GLU A 221 1.00 -4.55 -15.66
N GLN A 222 0.88 -5.88 -15.70
CA GLN A 222 -0.36 -6.59 -15.38
C GLN A 222 -0.74 -6.44 -13.90
N GLY A 223 0.26 -6.43 -12.99
CA GLY A 223 0.04 -6.19 -11.56
C GLY A 223 -0.49 -4.79 -11.26
N ALA A 224 -0.19 -3.81 -12.11
CA ALA A 224 -0.65 -2.44 -11.98
C ALA A 224 -2.11 -2.22 -12.41
N ASP A 225 -2.74 -3.16 -13.13
CA ASP A 225 -4.07 -2.99 -13.70
C ASP A 225 -5.11 -2.50 -12.69
N GLN A 226 -5.17 -3.13 -11.52
CA GLN A 226 -6.16 -2.78 -10.51
C GLN A 226 -5.84 -1.44 -9.82
N LEU A 227 -4.57 -1.12 -9.60
CA LEU A 227 -4.17 0.16 -9.05
C LEU A 227 -4.55 1.29 -10.01
N VAL A 228 -4.23 1.15 -11.29
CA VAL A 228 -4.58 2.12 -12.33
C VAL A 228 -6.10 2.29 -12.41
N TRP A 229 -6.84 1.18 -12.46
CA TRP A 229 -8.30 1.22 -12.51
C TRP A 229 -8.91 1.94 -11.30
N LEU A 230 -8.52 1.59 -10.07
CA LEU A 230 -9.03 2.23 -8.84
C LEU A 230 -8.66 3.71 -8.75
N ALA A 231 -7.46 4.09 -9.25
CA ALA A 231 -6.99 5.48 -9.22
C ALA A 231 -7.67 6.36 -10.28
N SER A 232 -7.92 5.82 -11.49
CA SER A 232 -8.44 6.61 -12.60
C SER A 232 -9.97 6.69 -12.66
N SER A 233 -10.68 5.65 -12.17
CA SER A 233 -12.14 5.57 -12.25
C SER A 233 -12.86 6.25 -11.08
N THR A 234 -14.20 6.26 -11.12
CA THR A 234 -15.06 7.01 -10.18
C THR A 234 -15.56 6.11 -9.06
N PRO A 235 -15.19 6.40 -7.78
CA PRO A 235 -15.75 5.71 -6.64
C PRO A 235 -17.27 5.78 -6.59
N GLY A 236 -17.92 4.67 -6.22
CA GLY A 236 -19.38 4.56 -6.14
C GLY A 236 -20.08 4.30 -7.49
N ALA A 237 -19.45 4.63 -8.62
CA ALA A 237 -19.95 4.33 -9.96
C ALA A 237 -19.25 3.10 -10.56
N ASP A 238 -17.93 3.12 -10.62
CA ASP A 238 -17.13 2.06 -11.26
C ASP A 238 -16.71 0.97 -10.26
N TRP A 239 -16.65 1.30 -8.99
CA TRP A 239 -16.27 0.39 -7.91
C TRP A 239 -16.87 0.82 -6.56
N THR A 240 -17.07 -0.13 -5.67
CA THR A 240 -17.66 0.08 -4.33
C THR A 240 -16.59 0.47 -3.32
N PRO A 241 -16.62 1.67 -2.69
CA PRO A 241 -15.71 2.05 -1.62
C PRO A 241 -15.79 1.13 -0.39
N GLY A 242 -14.67 1.00 0.33
CA GLY A 242 -14.55 0.14 1.51
C GLY A 242 -14.27 -1.33 1.18
N GLU A 243 -14.20 -1.73 -0.09
CA GLU A 243 -14.10 -3.14 -0.48
C GLU A 243 -12.66 -3.59 -0.82
N TYR A 244 -12.48 -4.92 -0.75
CA TYR A 244 -11.28 -5.61 -1.18
C TYR A 244 -11.46 -6.18 -2.57
N TYR A 245 -10.50 -5.89 -3.46
CA TYR A 245 -10.54 -6.26 -4.87
C TYR A 245 -9.49 -7.30 -5.24
N SER A 246 -9.87 -8.22 -6.10
CA SER A 246 -8.95 -9.15 -6.77
C SER A 246 -9.47 -9.42 -8.18
N LYS A 247 -8.61 -9.30 -9.18
CA LYS A 247 -8.97 -9.47 -10.61
C LYS A 247 -10.12 -8.55 -11.05
N GLY A 248 -10.11 -7.28 -10.60
CA GLY A 248 -11.10 -6.27 -10.95
C GLY A 248 -12.50 -6.47 -10.34
N LYS A 249 -12.64 -7.35 -9.36
CA LYS A 249 -13.93 -7.65 -8.70
C LYS A 249 -13.80 -7.62 -7.20
N VAL A 250 -14.90 -7.28 -6.50
CA VAL A 250 -14.99 -7.46 -5.05
C VAL A 250 -14.73 -8.93 -4.71
N ALA A 251 -13.82 -9.16 -3.79
CA ALA A 251 -13.36 -10.49 -3.42
C ALA A 251 -13.49 -10.74 -1.90
N LYS A 252 -13.63 -12.01 -1.52
CA LYS A 252 -13.63 -12.39 -0.11
C LYS A 252 -12.22 -12.25 0.47
N ALA A 253 -12.10 -11.51 1.57
CA ALA A 253 -10.90 -11.44 2.40
C ALA A 253 -10.95 -12.52 3.51
N ASN A 254 -9.95 -12.52 4.40
CA ASN A 254 -9.99 -13.26 5.65
C ASN A 254 -11.23 -12.87 6.47
N ARG A 255 -11.81 -13.82 7.21
CA ARG A 255 -12.99 -13.56 8.03
C ARG A 255 -12.80 -12.40 9.02
N ALA A 256 -11.61 -12.26 9.60
CA ALA A 256 -11.28 -11.19 10.53
C ALA A 256 -11.36 -9.79 9.89
N ALA A 257 -11.22 -9.67 8.57
CA ALA A 257 -11.35 -8.39 7.86
C ALA A 257 -12.77 -7.80 7.91
N TYR A 258 -13.77 -8.60 8.30
CA TYR A 258 -15.16 -8.18 8.42
C TYR A 258 -15.60 -7.93 9.87
N ASP A 259 -14.66 -7.94 10.81
CA ASP A 259 -14.89 -7.64 12.22
C ASP A 259 -14.67 -6.12 12.44
N PRO A 260 -15.75 -5.33 12.66
CA PRO A 260 -15.63 -3.88 12.82
C PRO A 260 -14.97 -3.50 14.14
N GLU A 261 -15.11 -4.32 15.19
CA GLU A 261 -14.47 -4.06 16.48
C GLU A 261 -12.97 -4.25 16.38
N LEU A 262 -12.52 -5.31 15.70
CA LEU A 262 -11.11 -5.55 15.42
C LEU A 262 -10.50 -4.40 14.60
N ALA A 263 -11.22 -3.89 13.60
CA ALA A 263 -10.76 -2.77 12.78
C ALA A 263 -10.63 -1.47 13.58
N ARG A 264 -11.63 -1.18 14.43
CA ARG A 264 -11.62 -0.01 15.31
C ARG A 264 -10.49 -0.10 16.34
N GLU A 265 -10.38 -1.23 17.03
CA GLU A 265 -9.35 -1.44 18.04
C GLU A 265 -7.94 -1.31 17.45
N LEU A 266 -7.70 -1.91 16.27
CA LEU A 266 -6.43 -1.77 15.56
C LEU A 266 -6.12 -0.31 15.22
N TRP A 267 -7.10 0.43 14.71
CA TRP A 267 -6.96 1.85 14.41
C TRP A 267 -6.57 2.66 15.64
N ASP A 268 -7.35 2.52 16.73
CA ASP A 268 -7.17 3.33 17.93
C ASP A 268 -5.82 3.03 18.63
N GLN A 269 -5.43 1.76 18.69
CA GLN A 269 -4.12 1.35 19.22
C GLN A 269 -2.97 1.79 18.30
N THR A 270 -3.15 1.80 16.99
CA THR A 270 -2.14 2.30 16.06
C THR A 270 -1.95 3.80 16.23
N LEU A 271 -3.04 4.56 16.33
CA LEU A 271 -2.98 5.99 16.57
C LEU A 271 -2.25 6.32 17.89
N ALA A 272 -2.55 5.60 18.97
CA ALA A 272 -1.87 5.76 20.24
C ALA A 272 -0.37 5.42 20.19
N LYS A 273 0.04 4.53 19.28
CA LYS A 273 1.44 4.10 19.12
C LYS A 273 2.30 5.12 18.35
N ILE A 274 1.73 5.78 17.35
CA ILE A 274 2.49 6.61 16.40
C ILE A 274 2.00 8.06 16.32
N GLY A 275 0.96 8.42 17.09
CA GLY A 275 0.34 9.74 17.17
C GLY A 275 1.18 10.80 17.86
#